data_7d8cf0de263b45eed6161f8451818cd6
#
_entry.id   7d8cf0de263b45eed6161f8451818cd6
#
_cell.length_a   1.000
_cell.length_b   1.000
_cell.length_c   1.000
_cell.angle_alpha   90.00
_cell.angle_beta   90.00
_cell.angle_gamma   90.00
#
_symmetry.space_group_name_H-M   'P 1'
#
loop_
_entity.id
_entity.type
_entity.pdbx_description
1 polymer ?
#
loop_
_entity_poly.entity_id
_entity_poly.type
_entity_poly.pdbx_seq_one_letter_code
_entity_poly.pdbx_strand_id
1 'polypeptide(L)'
;MSLSDIFDKIAASRQPQPTGAVEFLIVGLGNPGTQYENTRHTAGFMAVDTLADKLGVQIKKLKFKSLIADCTVEGKHCLLMKPSTFMNNSGEAVREAMDFYKLPPENILVLYDDISLDVGRTRIRRKGSDGGHNRIKSIILLTNSDAFPRVKIGVGAKPHPDFPLADWVLSGFKKEDGEALLRSLDNASEAAKLIVSGKIDTAMNKYNS
;
A
#
# COMPACT_ATOMS: atom_id res chain seq x y z
N MET A 1 30.64 12.94 -18.03
CA MET A 1 30.08 11.85 -17.24
C MET A 1 30.22 10.59 -18.06
N SER A 2 31.07 9.65 -17.64
CA SER A 2 31.33 8.41 -18.43
C SER A 2 30.15 7.44 -18.23
N LEU A 3 30.03 6.46 -19.17
CA LEU A 3 29.07 5.36 -19.01
C LEU A 3 29.30 4.60 -17.68
N SER A 4 30.57 4.48 -17.26
CA SER A 4 30.96 3.91 -15.97
C SER A 4 30.34 4.69 -14.79
N ASP A 5 30.44 6.04 -14.81
CA ASP A 5 29.84 6.88 -13.73
C ASP A 5 28.32 6.74 -13.64
N ILE A 6 27.66 6.45 -14.77
CA ILE A 6 26.20 6.21 -14.81
C ILE A 6 25.89 4.84 -14.22
N PHE A 7 26.65 3.81 -14.57
CA PHE A 7 26.48 2.47 -14.02
C PHE A 7 26.77 2.41 -12.51
N ASP A 8 27.81 3.12 -12.06
CA ASP A 8 28.15 3.21 -10.63
C ASP A 8 27.08 3.97 -9.83
N LYS A 9 26.48 5.04 -10.39
CA LYS A 9 25.33 5.72 -9.79
C LYS A 9 24.08 4.85 -9.74
N ILE A 10 23.81 4.08 -10.80
CA ILE A 10 22.67 3.13 -10.82
C ILE A 10 22.92 1.97 -9.85
N ALA A 11 24.14 1.48 -9.72
CA ALA A 11 24.51 0.45 -8.75
C ALA A 11 24.44 0.96 -7.30
N ALA A 12 24.91 2.18 -7.05
CA ALA A 12 24.88 2.81 -5.73
C ALA A 12 23.45 3.18 -5.26
N SER A 13 22.49 3.35 -6.18
CA SER A 13 21.09 3.63 -5.85
C SER A 13 20.24 2.38 -5.56
N ARG A 14 20.77 1.18 -5.82
CA ARG A 14 20.07 -0.08 -5.53
C ARG A 14 20.36 -0.51 -4.11
N GLN A 15 19.32 -0.65 -3.29
CA GLN A 15 19.48 -1.39 -2.05
C GLN A 15 20.07 -2.79 -2.32
N PRO A 16 21.02 -3.26 -1.51
CA PRO A 16 21.44 -4.66 -1.57
C PRO A 16 20.20 -5.54 -1.42
N GLN A 17 20.14 -6.63 -2.19
CA GLN A 17 19.02 -7.57 -2.09
C GLN A 17 18.91 -8.06 -0.64
N PRO A 18 17.73 -7.98 -0.02
CA PRO A 18 17.58 -8.43 1.35
C PRO A 18 17.88 -9.92 1.44
N THR A 19 18.54 -10.30 2.53
CA THR A 19 18.85 -11.70 2.85
C THR A 19 17.94 -12.21 3.95
N GLY A 20 17.67 -13.52 3.96
CA GLY A 20 16.81 -14.15 4.94
C GLY A 20 15.34 -14.23 4.50
N ALA A 21 14.51 -14.75 5.41
CA ALA A 21 13.08 -14.92 5.16
C ALA A 21 12.36 -13.56 5.13
N VAL A 22 11.31 -13.45 4.29
CA VAL A 22 10.41 -12.30 4.33
C VAL A 22 9.69 -12.28 5.68
N GLU A 23 9.71 -11.13 6.34
CA GLU A 23 9.11 -10.92 7.67
C GLU A 23 7.81 -10.14 7.60
N PHE A 24 7.61 -9.31 6.55
CA PHE A 24 6.43 -8.48 6.38
C PHE A 24 5.96 -8.44 4.93
N LEU A 25 4.64 -8.45 4.72
CA LEU A 25 4.02 -8.01 3.47
C LEU A 25 3.53 -6.57 3.63
N ILE A 26 3.84 -5.69 2.69
CA ILE A 26 3.30 -4.34 2.59
C ILE A 26 2.49 -4.28 1.30
N VAL A 27 1.18 -4.29 1.44
CA VAL A 27 0.23 -4.45 0.35
C VAL A 27 -0.46 -3.12 0.06
N GLY A 28 -0.23 -2.54 -1.11
CA GLY A 28 -1.06 -1.45 -1.61
C GLY A 28 -2.26 -2.01 -2.36
N LEU A 29 -3.45 -1.46 -2.14
CA LEU A 29 -4.64 -1.83 -2.90
C LEU A 29 -4.91 -0.80 -4.00
N GLY A 30 -5.35 -1.29 -5.16
CA GLY A 30 -5.64 -0.46 -6.33
C GLY A 30 -6.02 -1.30 -7.54
N ASN A 31 -6.47 -0.66 -8.61
CA ASN A 31 -6.76 -1.30 -9.87
C ASN A 31 -5.51 -1.34 -10.76
N PRO A 32 -5.16 -2.50 -11.36
CA PRO A 32 -4.11 -2.56 -12.36
C PRO A 32 -4.60 -1.95 -13.69
N GLY A 33 -3.67 -1.32 -14.42
CA GLY A 33 -3.90 -0.75 -15.75
C GLY A 33 -3.82 0.77 -15.75
N THR A 34 -3.32 1.31 -16.88
CA THR A 34 -3.04 2.75 -17.05
C THR A 34 -4.29 3.62 -16.95
N GLN A 35 -5.47 3.09 -17.32
CA GLN A 35 -6.74 3.78 -17.20
C GLN A 35 -7.16 4.07 -15.75
N TYR A 36 -6.58 3.38 -14.78
CA TYR A 36 -6.88 3.56 -13.36
C TYR A 36 -5.78 4.31 -12.59
N GLU A 37 -4.66 4.59 -13.25
CA GLU A 37 -3.61 5.42 -12.66
C GLU A 37 -4.21 6.75 -12.20
N ASN A 38 -3.83 7.18 -11.01
CA ASN A 38 -4.33 8.44 -10.41
C ASN A 38 -5.83 8.49 -10.07
N THR A 39 -6.53 7.37 -10.06
CA THR A 39 -7.89 7.31 -9.48
C THR A 39 -7.85 7.17 -7.97
N ARG A 40 -8.93 7.56 -7.29
CA ARG A 40 -9.07 7.42 -5.83
C ARG A 40 -8.84 6.00 -5.36
N HIS A 41 -9.35 5.02 -6.11
CA HIS A 41 -9.23 3.60 -5.78
C HIS A 41 -7.82 3.01 -5.95
N THR A 42 -6.85 3.79 -6.45
CA THR A 42 -5.43 3.41 -6.55
C THR A 42 -4.54 4.08 -5.50
N ALA A 43 -5.10 4.79 -4.54
CA ALA A 43 -4.33 5.47 -3.49
C ALA A 43 -3.39 4.52 -2.71
N GLY A 44 -3.79 3.26 -2.50
CA GLY A 44 -2.91 2.25 -1.89
C GLY A 44 -1.71 1.89 -2.78
N PHE A 45 -1.89 1.76 -4.10
CA PHE A 45 -0.78 1.56 -5.04
C PHE A 45 0.18 2.76 -5.00
N MET A 46 -0.36 3.98 -5.06
CA MET A 46 0.44 5.21 -5.00
C MET A 46 1.28 5.26 -3.71
N ALA A 47 0.72 4.87 -2.57
CA ALA A 47 1.44 4.86 -1.29
C ALA A 47 2.58 3.85 -1.26
N VAL A 48 2.38 2.65 -1.81
CA VAL A 48 3.44 1.63 -1.91
C VAL A 48 4.49 2.04 -2.93
N ASP A 49 4.11 2.67 -4.04
CA ASP A 49 5.06 3.25 -5.01
C ASP A 49 5.89 4.38 -4.36
N THR A 50 5.27 5.27 -3.58
CA THR A 50 5.98 6.30 -2.80
C THR A 50 7.00 5.68 -1.83
N LEU A 51 6.64 4.59 -1.16
CA LEU A 51 7.57 3.86 -0.29
C LEU A 51 8.70 3.21 -1.10
N ALA A 52 8.39 2.58 -2.24
CA ALA A 52 9.36 1.97 -3.12
C ALA A 52 10.41 2.99 -3.64
N ASP A 53 9.94 4.17 -4.06
CA ASP A 53 10.81 5.26 -4.51
C ASP A 53 11.77 5.72 -3.40
N LYS A 54 11.28 5.89 -2.18
CA LYS A 54 12.11 6.23 -1.01
C LYS A 54 13.14 5.15 -0.68
N LEU A 55 12.83 3.90 -0.95
CA LEU A 55 13.73 2.76 -0.73
C LEU A 55 14.64 2.47 -1.93
N GLY A 56 14.47 3.17 -3.05
CA GLY A 56 15.24 2.94 -4.27
C GLY A 56 14.99 1.57 -4.94
N VAL A 57 13.79 1.00 -4.77
CA VAL A 57 13.39 -0.28 -5.35
C VAL A 57 12.27 -0.11 -6.38
N GLN A 58 12.15 -1.05 -7.31
CA GLN A 58 11.12 -1.03 -8.35
C GLN A 58 10.18 -2.22 -8.21
N ILE A 59 8.88 -1.96 -8.13
CA ILE A 59 7.83 -2.99 -8.02
C ILE A 59 7.47 -3.48 -9.43
N LYS A 60 8.18 -4.51 -9.93
CA LYS A 60 8.04 -4.98 -11.33
C LYS A 60 8.07 -6.50 -11.51
N LYS A 61 8.43 -7.27 -10.48
CA LYS A 61 8.48 -8.73 -10.56
C LYS A 61 7.08 -9.31 -10.42
N LEU A 62 6.67 -10.19 -11.32
CA LEU A 62 5.39 -10.89 -11.23
C LEU A 62 5.50 -12.11 -10.33
N LYS A 63 4.75 -12.14 -9.23
CA LYS A 63 4.58 -13.29 -8.35
C LYS A 63 3.29 -13.12 -7.52
N PHE A 64 2.68 -14.20 -7.07
CA PHE A 64 1.47 -14.18 -6.25
C PHE A 64 0.35 -13.33 -6.86
N LYS A 65 0.09 -13.47 -8.15
CA LYS A 65 -0.90 -12.64 -8.88
C LYS A 65 -0.73 -11.13 -8.62
N SER A 66 0.51 -10.68 -8.48
CA SER A 66 0.86 -9.30 -8.09
C SER A 66 2.14 -8.84 -8.76
N LEU A 67 2.30 -7.52 -8.85
CA LEU A 67 3.63 -6.92 -8.99
C LEU A 67 4.26 -6.80 -7.61
N ILE A 68 5.50 -7.25 -7.47
CA ILE A 68 6.23 -7.27 -6.19
C ILE A 68 7.63 -6.69 -6.31
N ALA A 69 8.16 -6.28 -5.15
CA ALA A 69 9.57 -5.99 -4.95
C ALA A 69 10.02 -6.46 -3.56
N ASP A 70 11.17 -7.10 -3.50
CA ASP A 70 11.87 -7.35 -2.25
C ASP A 70 12.59 -6.09 -1.79
N CYS A 71 12.52 -5.75 -0.51
CA CYS A 71 13.20 -4.58 0.06
C CYS A 71 13.53 -4.78 1.53
N THR A 72 14.40 -3.92 2.04
CA THR A 72 14.65 -3.81 3.49
C THR A 72 13.96 -2.56 4.03
N VAL A 73 13.11 -2.73 5.04
CA VAL A 73 12.45 -1.65 5.77
C VAL A 73 12.81 -1.78 7.23
N GLU A 74 13.45 -0.75 7.81
CA GLU A 74 13.87 -0.75 9.22
C GLU A 74 14.60 -2.03 9.65
N GLY A 75 15.49 -2.52 8.77
CA GLY A 75 16.29 -3.72 9.00
C GLY A 75 15.57 -5.06 8.77
N LYS A 76 14.30 -5.04 8.41
CA LYS A 76 13.51 -6.26 8.14
C LYS A 76 13.35 -6.50 6.65
N HIS A 77 13.41 -7.77 6.25
CA HIS A 77 13.10 -8.17 4.87
C HIS A 77 11.58 -8.07 4.64
N CYS A 78 11.18 -7.18 3.76
CA CYS A 78 9.79 -6.93 3.41
C CYS A 78 9.53 -7.21 1.92
N LEU A 79 8.30 -7.59 1.63
CA LEU A 79 7.79 -7.69 0.27
C LEU A 79 6.77 -6.57 0.04
N LEU A 80 7.08 -5.64 -0.86
CA LEU A 80 6.10 -4.69 -1.40
C LEU A 80 5.24 -5.40 -2.42
N MET A 81 3.92 -5.19 -2.39
CA MET A 81 2.98 -5.96 -3.19
C MET A 81 1.84 -5.09 -3.72
N LYS A 82 1.60 -5.17 -5.03
CA LYS A 82 0.48 -4.54 -5.73
C LYS A 82 -0.35 -5.65 -6.39
N PRO A 83 -1.43 -6.14 -5.76
CA PRO A 83 -2.27 -7.19 -6.34
C PRO A 83 -2.82 -6.80 -7.71
N SER A 84 -2.65 -7.67 -8.70
CA SER A 84 -3.14 -7.49 -10.07
C SER A 84 -4.46 -8.25 -10.31
N THR A 85 -5.08 -8.74 -9.25
CA THR A 85 -6.35 -9.45 -9.29
C THR A 85 -7.49 -8.50 -9.59
N PHE A 86 -8.27 -8.81 -10.64
CA PHE A 86 -9.48 -8.06 -10.98
C PHE A 86 -10.64 -8.41 -10.05
N MET A 87 -11.72 -7.58 -10.11
CA MET A 87 -13.00 -7.82 -9.42
C MET A 87 -12.88 -8.02 -7.91
N ASN A 88 -12.02 -7.22 -7.25
CA ASN A 88 -11.89 -7.21 -5.79
C ASN A 88 -11.34 -8.51 -5.16
N ASN A 89 -10.62 -9.34 -5.92
CA ASN A 89 -10.05 -10.60 -5.43
C ASN A 89 -8.63 -10.44 -4.84
N SER A 90 -8.34 -9.30 -4.25
CA SER A 90 -7.01 -9.02 -3.64
C SER A 90 -6.64 -10.02 -2.54
N GLY A 91 -7.63 -10.62 -1.89
CA GLY A 91 -7.42 -11.65 -0.88
C GLY A 91 -6.71 -12.91 -1.40
N GLU A 92 -6.94 -13.31 -2.67
CA GLU A 92 -6.24 -14.45 -3.27
C GLU A 92 -4.73 -14.22 -3.31
N ALA A 93 -4.34 -13.06 -3.80
CA ALA A 93 -2.94 -12.67 -3.91
C ALA A 93 -2.25 -12.57 -2.54
N VAL A 94 -2.91 -11.92 -1.57
CA VAL A 94 -2.40 -11.77 -0.20
C VAL A 94 -2.29 -13.14 0.49
N ARG A 95 -3.31 -14.00 0.36
CA ARG A 95 -3.31 -15.33 0.94
C ARG A 95 -2.19 -16.20 0.39
N GLU A 96 -1.99 -16.19 -0.93
CA GLU A 96 -0.93 -16.97 -1.58
C GLU A 96 0.46 -16.55 -1.07
N ALA A 97 0.73 -15.24 -0.94
CA ALA A 97 1.98 -14.73 -0.42
C ALA A 97 2.16 -15.04 1.08
N MET A 98 1.10 -14.86 1.86
CA MET A 98 1.06 -15.14 3.29
C MET A 98 1.39 -16.60 3.60
N ASP A 99 0.76 -17.54 2.88
CA ASP A 99 0.98 -18.97 3.05
C ASP A 99 2.39 -19.40 2.61
N PHE A 100 2.88 -18.82 1.50
CA PHE A 100 4.22 -19.11 0.99
C PHE A 100 5.33 -18.71 1.97
N TYR A 101 5.21 -17.54 2.58
CA TYR A 101 6.19 -17.04 3.55
C TYR A 101 5.85 -17.40 5.00
N LYS A 102 4.73 -18.08 5.23
CA LYS A 102 4.23 -18.48 6.56
C LYS A 102 4.09 -17.27 7.51
N LEU A 103 3.56 -16.18 7.00
CA LEU A 103 3.39 -14.94 7.78
C LEU A 103 2.08 -14.96 8.56
N PRO A 104 2.09 -14.52 9.82
CA PRO A 104 0.87 -14.29 10.57
C PRO A 104 0.16 -13.01 10.07
N PRO A 105 -1.16 -12.87 10.28
CA PRO A 105 -1.91 -11.70 9.83
C PRO A 105 -1.34 -10.36 10.32
N GLU A 106 -0.78 -10.31 11.50
CA GLU A 106 -0.19 -9.12 12.11
C GLU A 106 1.01 -8.58 11.32
N ASN A 107 1.64 -9.41 10.49
CA ASN A 107 2.76 -9.05 9.64
C ASN A 107 2.34 -8.70 8.20
N ILE A 108 1.04 -8.47 7.98
CA ILE A 108 0.47 -8.03 6.70
C ILE A 108 -0.05 -6.61 6.86
N LEU A 109 0.71 -5.63 6.39
CA LEU A 109 0.28 -4.23 6.38
C LEU A 109 -0.45 -3.90 5.07
N VAL A 110 -1.68 -3.38 5.16
CA VAL A 110 -2.49 -3.02 3.99
C VAL A 110 -2.71 -1.51 3.93
N LEU A 111 -2.35 -0.90 2.78
CA LEU A 111 -2.58 0.51 2.47
C LEU A 111 -3.69 0.62 1.42
N TYR A 112 -4.71 1.44 1.70
CA TYR A 112 -5.88 1.55 0.82
C TYR A 112 -6.66 2.86 1.00
N ASP A 113 -7.53 3.15 0.04
CA ASP A 113 -8.40 4.32 0.00
C ASP A 113 -9.54 4.25 1.02
N ASP A 114 -9.87 5.40 1.63
CA ASP A 114 -11.02 5.54 2.52
C ASP A 114 -11.80 6.82 2.18
N ILE A 115 -13.05 6.66 1.75
CA ILE A 115 -13.95 7.76 1.40
C ILE A 115 -14.51 8.52 2.61
N SER A 116 -14.35 7.99 3.81
CA SER A 116 -14.78 8.65 5.05
C SER A 116 -13.76 9.66 5.58
N LEU A 117 -12.60 9.74 4.93
CA LEU A 117 -11.51 10.66 5.27
C LEU A 117 -11.30 11.65 4.12
N ASP A 118 -11.13 12.92 4.48
CA ASP A 118 -10.76 13.95 3.51
C ASP A 118 -9.38 13.69 2.89
N VAL A 119 -9.17 14.19 1.68
CA VAL A 119 -7.86 14.13 1.02
C VAL A 119 -6.81 14.80 1.91
N GLY A 120 -5.67 14.16 2.08
CA GLY A 120 -4.60 14.62 2.97
C GLY A 120 -4.65 14.05 4.39
N ARG A 121 -5.73 13.32 4.73
CA ARG A 121 -5.87 12.64 6.02
C ARG A 121 -5.45 11.18 5.91
N THR A 122 -4.91 10.65 7.00
CA THR A 122 -4.57 9.23 7.14
C THR A 122 -5.15 8.68 8.44
N ARG A 123 -5.44 7.38 8.45
CA ARG A 123 -5.88 6.70 9.67
C ARG A 123 -5.31 5.29 9.75
N ILE A 124 -4.60 5.02 10.81
CA ILE A 124 -3.97 3.72 11.09
C ILE A 124 -4.84 2.95 12.06
N ARG A 125 -5.02 1.66 11.80
CA ARG A 125 -5.73 0.72 12.66
C ARG A 125 -4.95 -0.58 12.75
N ARG A 126 -4.96 -1.21 13.94
CA ARG A 126 -4.34 -2.53 14.16
C ARG A 126 -5.13 -3.65 13.53
N LYS A 127 -6.46 -3.53 13.55
CA LYS A 127 -7.44 -4.50 13.06
C LYS A 127 -8.78 -3.83 12.80
N GLY A 128 -9.74 -4.55 12.26
CA GLY A 128 -11.12 -4.08 12.12
C GLY A 128 -11.85 -4.67 10.91
N SER A 129 -13.14 -4.40 10.81
CA SER A 129 -14.00 -4.81 9.68
C SER A 129 -13.56 -4.19 8.36
N ASP A 130 -14.19 -4.63 7.28
CA ASP A 130 -13.93 -4.12 5.92
C ASP A 130 -14.41 -2.67 5.69
N GLY A 131 -15.36 -2.18 6.51
CA GLY A 131 -15.91 -0.83 6.37
C GLY A 131 -16.58 -0.57 5.01
N GLY A 132 -17.05 -1.63 4.34
CA GLY A 132 -17.64 -1.55 3.00
C GLY A 132 -16.62 -1.58 1.86
N HIS A 133 -15.34 -1.71 2.15
CA HIS A 133 -14.30 -1.78 1.13
C HIS A 133 -14.13 -3.21 0.61
N ASN A 134 -14.58 -3.50 -0.61
CA ASN A 134 -14.65 -4.86 -1.16
C ASN A 134 -13.32 -5.62 -1.18
N ARG A 135 -12.19 -4.94 -1.41
CA ARG A 135 -10.86 -5.59 -1.41
C ARG A 135 -10.42 -5.97 -0.01
N ILE A 136 -10.73 -5.15 1.01
CA ILE A 136 -10.50 -5.48 2.42
C ILE A 136 -11.37 -6.67 2.82
N LYS A 137 -12.65 -6.67 2.41
CA LYS A 137 -13.55 -7.81 2.61
C LYS A 137 -12.98 -9.10 2.03
N SER A 138 -12.44 -9.05 0.82
CA SER A 138 -11.78 -10.19 0.18
C SER A 138 -10.56 -10.69 0.98
N ILE A 139 -9.72 -9.76 1.49
CA ILE A 139 -8.57 -10.14 2.32
C ILE A 139 -9.04 -10.82 3.60
N ILE A 140 -9.97 -10.21 4.34
CA ILE A 140 -10.53 -10.78 5.59
C ILE A 140 -11.08 -12.18 5.34
N LEU A 141 -11.88 -12.35 4.30
CA LEU A 141 -12.51 -13.62 3.97
C LEU A 141 -11.49 -14.71 3.67
N LEU A 142 -10.49 -14.42 2.82
CA LEU A 142 -9.54 -15.43 2.35
C LEU A 142 -8.38 -15.68 3.31
N THR A 143 -8.00 -14.72 4.15
CA THR A 143 -7.03 -14.92 5.22
C THR A 143 -7.66 -15.42 6.52
N ASN A 144 -9.00 -15.44 6.58
CA ASN A 144 -9.79 -15.77 7.77
C ASN A 144 -9.38 -14.93 9.00
N SER A 145 -9.00 -13.68 8.79
CA SER A 145 -8.55 -12.76 9.86
C SER A 145 -8.80 -11.32 9.49
N ASP A 146 -9.20 -10.52 10.48
CA ASP A 146 -9.24 -9.05 10.41
C ASP A 146 -8.08 -8.40 11.22
N ALA A 147 -7.21 -9.22 11.82
CA ALA A 147 -6.14 -8.81 12.73
C ALA A 147 -4.86 -8.39 11.98
N PHE A 148 -5.00 -7.69 10.87
CA PHE A 148 -3.85 -7.11 10.15
C PHE A 148 -3.84 -5.58 10.26
N PRO A 149 -2.65 -4.97 10.47
CA PRO A 149 -2.52 -3.53 10.49
C PRO A 149 -2.86 -2.92 9.13
N ARG A 150 -3.44 -1.72 9.17
CA ARG A 150 -3.87 -1.01 7.97
C ARG A 150 -3.65 0.48 8.07
N VAL A 151 -3.27 1.09 6.95
CA VAL A 151 -3.21 2.53 6.76
C VAL A 151 -4.28 2.92 5.76
N LYS A 152 -5.25 3.67 6.21
CA LYS A 152 -6.33 4.26 5.41
C LYS A 152 -5.88 5.61 4.89
N ILE A 153 -6.04 5.84 3.61
CA ILE A 153 -5.66 7.07 2.91
C ILE A 153 -6.94 7.77 2.49
N GLY A 154 -7.15 8.98 2.99
CA GLY A 154 -8.33 9.77 2.68
C GLY A 154 -8.38 10.16 1.21
N VAL A 155 -9.49 9.88 0.57
CA VAL A 155 -9.75 10.21 -0.83
C VAL A 155 -10.97 11.12 -1.03
N GLY A 156 -11.56 11.55 0.10
CA GLY A 156 -12.72 12.44 0.12
C GLY A 156 -14.06 11.72 -0.07
N ALA A 157 -15.10 12.30 0.53
CA ALA A 157 -16.46 11.81 0.41
C ALA A 157 -17.05 12.06 -0.98
N LYS A 158 -18.07 11.27 -1.34
CA LYS A 158 -18.89 11.50 -2.54
C LYS A 158 -19.45 12.92 -2.54
N PRO A 159 -19.62 13.55 -3.72
CA PRO A 159 -20.14 14.92 -3.83
C PRO A 159 -21.57 15.05 -3.30
N HIS A 160 -22.37 13.98 -3.38
CA HIS A 160 -23.70 13.87 -2.80
C HIS A 160 -24.05 12.39 -2.52
N PRO A 161 -25.02 12.12 -1.62
CA PRO A 161 -25.36 10.75 -1.19
C PRO A 161 -25.70 9.79 -2.33
N ASP A 162 -26.42 10.28 -3.35
CA ASP A 162 -26.89 9.48 -4.48
C ASP A 162 -25.84 9.25 -5.57
N PHE A 163 -24.65 9.86 -5.44
CA PHE A 163 -23.58 9.64 -6.41
C PHE A 163 -23.09 8.18 -6.34
N PRO A 164 -23.00 7.44 -7.47
CA PRO A 164 -22.55 6.05 -7.46
C PRO A 164 -21.14 5.93 -6.89
N LEU A 165 -20.98 5.06 -5.89
CA LEU A 165 -19.69 4.89 -5.21
C LEU A 165 -18.59 4.41 -6.17
N ALA A 166 -18.93 3.50 -7.07
CA ALA A 166 -17.99 2.98 -8.08
C ALA A 166 -17.43 4.11 -8.96
N ASP A 167 -18.29 5.01 -9.43
CA ASP A 167 -17.88 6.14 -10.28
C ASP A 167 -17.01 7.12 -9.48
N TRP A 168 -17.32 7.32 -8.19
CA TRP A 168 -16.53 8.18 -7.33
C TRP A 168 -15.11 7.66 -7.14
N VAL A 169 -14.96 6.41 -6.73
CA VAL A 169 -13.62 5.84 -6.46
C VAL A 169 -12.80 5.64 -7.73
N LEU A 170 -13.45 5.49 -8.87
CA LEU A 170 -12.78 5.42 -10.18
C LEU A 170 -12.50 6.80 -10.80
N SER A 171 -12.98 7.88 -10.19
CA SER A 171 -12.64 9.23 -10.64
C SER A 171 -11.27 9.68 -10.15
N GLY A 172 -10.64 10.62 -10.89
CA GLY A 172 -9.35 11.20 -10.52
C GLY A 172 -9.47 12.23 -9.39
N PHE A 173 -8.34 12.58 -8.79
CA PHE A 173 -8.24 13.68 -7.83
C PHE A 173 -8.33 15.02 -8.56
N LYS A 174 -8.86 16.03 -7.89
CA LYS A 174 -8.82 17.40 -8.39
C LYS A 174 -7.39 17.95 -8.30
N LYS A 175 -7.06 18.91 -9.16
CA LYS A 175 -5.74 19.54 -9.15
C LYS A 175 -5.41 20.20 -7.80
N GLU A 176 -6.40 20.77 -7.15
CA GLU A 176 -6.30 21.41 -5.85
C GLU A 176 -5.98 20.42 -4.70
N ASP A 177 -6.31 19.14 -4.87
CA ASP A 177 -6.06 18.08 -3.90
C ASP A 177 -4.60 17.57 -3.95
N GLY A 178 -3.82 17.95 -4.97
CA GLY A 178 -2.53 17.33 -5.27
C GLY A 178 -1.52 17.38 -4.11
N GLU A 179 -1.35 18.56 -3.48
CA GLU A 179 -0.41 18.69 -2.35
C GLU A 179 -0.88 17.90 -1.12
N ALA A 180 -2.18 17.91 -0.85
CA ALA A 180 -2.76 17.17 0.27
C ALA A 180 -2.62 15.66 0.04
N LEU A 181 -2.86 15.19 -1.18
CA LEU A 181 -2.65 13.78 -1.56
C LEU A 181 -1.19 13.37 -1.36
N LEU A 182 -0.23 14.11 -1.92
CA LEU A 182 1.19 13.82 -1.79
C LEU A 182 1.60 13.73 -0.32
N ARG A 183 1.13 14.63 0.53
CA ARG A 183 1.37 14.60 1.97
C ARG A 183 0.82 13.34 2.63
N SER A 184 -0.40 12.91 2.26
CA SER A 184 -0.97 11.68 2.82
C SER A 184 -0.26 10.40 2.34
N LEU A 185 0.22 10.37 1.10
CA LEU A 185 1.04 9.27 0.58
C LEU A 185 2.39 9.19 1.31
N ASP A 186 3.02 10.35 1.55
CA ASP A 186 4.24 10.46 2.34
C ASP A 186 4.03 9.95 3.77
N ASN A 187 2.98 10.42 4.44
CA ASN A 187 2.58 9.98 5.78
C ASN A 187 2.32 8.49 5.83
N ALA A 188 1.63 7.92 4.84
CA ALA A 188 1.36 6.49 4.76
C ALA A 188 2.66 5.68 4.62
N SER A 189 3.62 6.16 3.83
CA SER A 189 4.92 5.51 3.68
C SER A 189 5.76 5.56 4.97
N GLU A 190 5.78 6.68 5.67
CA GLU A 190 6.47 6.81 6.96
C GLU A 190 5.78 5.98 8.07
N ALA A 191 4.45 5.95 8.07
CA ALA A 191 3.69 5.08 8.96
C ALA A 191 4.03 3.60 8.74
N ALA A 192 4.19 3.17 7.49
CA ALA A 192 4.57 1.80 7.16
C ALA A 192 5.92 1.43 7.78
N LYS A 193 6.92 2.30 7.73
CA LYS A 193 8.23 2.09 8.38
C LYS A 193 8.09 1.90 9.89
N LEU A 194 7.31 2.76 10.55
CA LEU A 194 7.06 2.65 11.99
C LEU A 194 6.32 1.36 12.35
N ILE A 195 5.34 0.95 11.56
CA ILE A 195 4.59 -0.29 11.80
C ILE A 195 5.51 -1.51 11.67
N VAL A 196 6.31 -1.57 10.61
CA VAL A 196 7.28 -2.65 10.40
C VAL A 196 8.30 -2.72 11.54
N SER A 197 8.73 -1.58 12.09
CA SER A 197 9.63 -1.54 13.24
C SER A 197 8.96 -1.84 14.60
N GLY A 198 7.67 -2.20 14.61
CA GLY A 198 6.91 -2.51 15.83
C GLY A 198 6.38 -1.28 16.58
N LYS A 199 6.49 -0.07 16.01
CA LYS A 199 6.11 1.20 16.63
C LYS A 199 4.75 1.71 16.15
N ILE A 200 3.74 0.81 16.07
CA ILE A 200 2.42 1.17 15.55
C ILE A 200 1.72 2.24 16.39
N ASP A 201 1.92 2.29 17.71
CA ASP A 201 1.34 3.33 18.56
C ASP A 201 1.92 4.70 18.22
N THR A 202 3.22 4.77 17.99
CA THR A 202 3.88 5.99 17.52
C THR A 202 3.32 6.42 16.17
N ALA A 203 3.13 5.48 15.24
CA ALA A 203 2.52 5.77 13.95
C ALA A 203 1.08 6.30 14.10
N MET A 204 0.27 5.68 14.95
CA MET A 204 -1.10 6.12 15.23
C MET A 204 -1.13 7.52 15.86
N ASN A 205 -0.27 7.80 16.82
CA ASN A 205 -0.21 9.11 17.47
C ASN A 205 0.23 10.23 16.51
N LYS A 206 1.12 9.91 15.58
CA LYS A 206 1.69 10.91 14.67
C LYS A 206 0.83 11.16 13.43
N TYR A 207 0.17 10.13 12.90
CA TYR A 207 -0.46 10.18 11.58
C TYR A 207 -1.98 9.98 11.57
N ASN A 208 -2.61 9.63 12.70
CA ASN A 208 -4.06 9.67 12.80
C ASN A 208 -4.52 11.12 12.92
N SER A 209 -5.15 11.61 11.88
CA SER A 209 -5.61 12.99 11.78
C SER A 209 -7.11 13.05 11.48
#